data_4bbcfcc5fd90736f32e46bf4cac3ebe1
#
_entry.id   4bbcfcc5fd90736f32e46bf4cac3ebe1
#
_cell.length_a   1.000
_cell.length_b   1.000
_cell.length_c   1.000
_cell.angle_alpha   90.00
_cell.angle_beta   90.00
_cell.angle_gamma   90.00
#
_symmetry.space_group_name_H-M   'P 1'
#
loop_
_entity.id
_entity.type
_entity.pdbx_description
1 polymer ?
#
loop_
_entity_poly.entity_id
_entity_poly.type
_entity_poly.pdbx_seq_one_letter_code
_entity_poly.pdbx_strand_id
1 'polypeptide(L)'
;MEKQEQGKLGLGACIAILTGGCIGSAIFSISGMTMYYAGPASVVSWILGAIILGLYGIQVAELSIRYPHSGGVFVFPAKAMGKNEQQGKIWGFISAWGYIISNIIAVAFSAIYVATYMGVGFESLASLQIPLAIAAVVVVTILNLMKITDAGKFNNILVGGLILTMLLYICIAFFSGTWNAANFSPFFSQGAMGTTGFITAIPNAMVGYGSVVAIAFLVSEVKNPNRTVPKSMAISMVLVVMLYLLMIIATMGNITTQLLIDNPGFRFIPMFAAAFTSLASVPWLSKLISIAALLALITTMLVVLSLNARAVSSMAEGGMLPKALAKLNKNGVPGTATLVLAVICMILSCFPSLTELLVNLGSVSAAITIVIVCASLICARKKVPHQVGNYQAPGGNFVSVLTIVLIVASYIPGIFSGGGTMWLFTFIIYAVGAIIMAAYLKKKN
;
A
#
# COMPACT_ATOMS: atom_id res chain seq x y z
N MET A 1 -7.12 -20.58 -32.79
CA MET A 1 -6.05 -19.87 -32.05
C MET A 1 -6.34 -18.38 -32.15
N GLU A 2 -7.11 -17.84 -31.22
CA GLU A 2 -7.30 -16.37 -31.12
C GLU A 2 -5.93 -15.72 -30.87
N LYS A 3 -5.59 -14.74 -31.70
CA LYS A 3 -4.45 -13.86 -31.45
C LYS A 3 -4.68 -13.18 -30.10
N GLN A 4 -4.01 -13.63 -29.03
CA GLN A 4 -3.89 -12.84 -27.82
C GLN A 4 -3.36 -11.46 -28.23
N GLU A 5 -4.18 -10.43 -28.09
CA GLU A 5 -3.73 -9.05 -28.26
C GLU A 5 -2.49 -8.87 -27.37
N GLN A 6 -1.36 -8.57 -27.98
CA GLN A 6 -0.12 -8.35 -27.22
C GLN A 6 -0.35 -7.21 -26.26
N GLY A 7 -0.21 -7.47 -24.95
CA GLY A 7 -0.35 -6.46 -23.91
C GLY A 7 0.44 -5.18 -24.24
N LYS A 8 -0.07 -4.04 -23.79
CA LYS A 8 0.49 -2.70 -24.15
C LYS A 8 1.60 -2.25 -23.22
N LEU A 9 1.66 -2.78 -21.98
CA LEU A 9 2.60 -2.36 -20.94
C LEU A 9 3.96 -3.07 -21.09
N GLY A 10 5.00 -2.30 -21.41
CA GLY A 10 6.39 -2.76 -21.41
C GLY A 10 7.04 -2.65 -20.01
N LEU A 11 8.29 -3.13 -19.89
CA LEU A 11 9.01 -3.18 -18.60
C LEU A 11 9.10 -1.81 -17.91
N GLY A 12 9.46 -0.75 -18.63
CA GLY A 12 9.58 0.60 -18.06
C GLY A 12 8.25 1.14 -17.53
N ALA A 13 7.13 0.91 -18.26
CA ALA A 13 5.80 1.29 -17.80
C ALA A 13 5.39 0.53 -16.54
N CYS A 14 5.70 -0.77 -16.48
CA CYS A 14 5.43 -1.60 -15.29
C CYS A 14 6.24 -1.09 -14.07
N ILE A 15 7.53 -0.77 -14.24
CA ILE A 15 8.37 -0.21 -13.17
C ILE A 15 7.79 1.14 -12.69
N ALA A 16 7.39 2.02 -13.58
CA ALA A 16 6.81 3.31 -13.23
C ALA A 16 5.49 3.17 -12.44
N ILE A 17 4.61 2.24 -12.84
CA ILE A 17 3.36 1.95 -12.12
C ILE A 17 3.64 1.42 -10.71
N LEU A 18 4.56 0.47 -10.58
CA LEU A 18 4.90 -0.14 -9.30
C LEU A 18 5.58 0.85 -8.36
N THR A 19 6.60 1.57 -8.87
CA THR A 19 7.35 2.57 -8.11
C THR A 19 6.43 3.72 -7.68
N GLY A 20 5.63 4.26 -8.60
CA GLY A 20 4.70 5.34 -8.31
C GLY A 20 3.56 4.93 -7.36
N GLY A 21 3.15 3.66 -7.40
CA GLY A 21 2.17 3.14 -6.45
C GLY A 21 2.74 2.93 -5.04
N CYS A 22 4.02 2.58 -4.93
CA CYS A 22 4.70 2.42 -3.63
C CYS A 22 5.07 3.77 -3.03
N ILE A 23 5.73 4.66 -3.82
CA ILE A 23 6.19 5.97 -3.32
C ILE A 23 4.98 6.89 -3.13
N GLY A 24 4.54 6.99 -1.89
CA GLY A 24 3.33 7.73 -1.56
C GLY A 24 3.23 8.06 -0.08
N SER A 25 2.04 7.93 0.46
CA SER A 25 1.71 8.23 1.86
C SER A 25 2.62 7.53 2.87
N ALA A 26 3.11 6.35 2.55
CA ALA A 26 3.91 5.56 3.47
C ALA A 26 5.22 6.26 3.86
N ILE A 27 6.01 6.70 2.89
CA ILE A 27 7.31 7.32 3.20
C ILE A 27 7.15 8.73 3.78
N PHE A 28 6.18 9.52 3.32
CA PHE A 28 5.99 10.88 3.81
C PHE A 28 5.26 10.96 5.15
N SER A 29 4.43 9.96 5.50
CA SER A 29 3.60 10.00 6.70
C SER A 29 3.80 8.80 7.63
N ILE A 30 3.66 7.56 7.15
CA ILE A 30 3.78 6.37 8.03
C ILE A 30 5.22 6.17 8.53
N SER A 31 6.22 6.64 7.80
CA SER A 31 7.62 6.57 8.23
C SER A 31 7.85 7.26 9.57
N GLY A 32 7.22 8.40 9.83
CA GLY A 32 7.34 9.08 11.12
C GLY A 32 6.71 8.31 12.26
N MET A 33 5.61 7.58 12.02
CA MET A 33 5.04 6.68 13.00
C MET A 33 5.99 5.51 13.32
N THR A 34 6.68 4.96 12.31
CA THR A 34 7.70 3.92 12.54
C THR A 34 8.91 4.48 13.30
N MET A 35 9.34 5.71 13.01
CA MET A 35 10.39 6.42 13.75
C MET A 35 9.95 6.70 15.21
N TYR A 36 8.70 7.09 15.43
CA TYR A 36 8.15 7.27 16.78
C TYR A 36 8.16 5.97 17.58
N TYR A 37 7.77 4.83 17.00
CA TYR A 37 7.75 3.54 17.70
C TYR A 37 9.14 2.98 17.98
N ALA A 38 10.04 3.05 17.01
CA ALA A 38 11.31 2.33 16.99
C ALA A 38 12.56 3.22 17.08
N GLY A 39 12.40 4.53 16.93
CA GLY A 39 13.56 5.41 16.79
C GLY A 39 14.40 5.05 15.57
N PRO A 40 15.74 5.09 15.68
CA PRO A 40 16.67 4.71 14.61
C PRO A 40 16.47 3.29 14.10
N ALA A 41 16.04 2.36 14.96
CA ALA A 41 15.77 0.98 14.58
C ALA A 41 14.58 0.83 13.60
N SER A 42 13.84 1.89 13.31
CA SER A 42 12.85 1.92 12.22
C SER A 42 13.45 1.53 10.86
N VAL A 43 14.73 1.84 10.63
CA VAL A 43 15.48 1.38 9.43
C VAL A 43 15.40 -0.14 9.27
N VAL A 44 15.60 -0.88 10.39
CA VAL A 44 15.49 -2.35 10.40
C VAL A 44 14.05 -2.79 10.09
N SER A 45 13.04 -2.09 10.63
CA SER A 45 11.63 -2.39 10.36
C SER A 45 11.30 -2.27 8.87
N TRP A 46 11.80 -1.24 8.19
CA TRP A 46 11.61 -1.04 6.76
C TRP A 46 12.36 -2.08 5.92
N ILE A 47 13.56 -2.51 6.31
CA ILE A 47 14.27 -3.62 5.65
C ILE A 47 13.49 -4.93 5.80
N LEU A 48 13.04 -5.26 7.01
CA LEU A 48 12.28 -6.49 7.26
C LEU A 48 10.93 -6.47 6.53
N GLY A 49 10.23 -5.32 6.54
CA GLY A 49 9.02 -5.12 5.77
C GLY A 49 9.23 -5.34 4.27
N ALA A 50 10.34 -4.82 3.74
CA ALA A 50 10.73 -5.01 2.34
C ALA A 50 10.99 -6.48 1.99
N ILE A 51 11.69 -7.21 2.87
CA ILE A 51 11.94 -8.65 2.68
C ILE A 51 10.62 -9.42 2.63
N ILE A 52 9.73 -9.18 3.59
CA ILE A 52 8.43 -9.87 3.67
C ILE A 52 7.60 -9.60 2.42
N LEU A 53 7.47 -8.34 2.02
CA LEU A 53 6.69 -7.96 0.82
C LEU A 53 7.39 -8.37 -0.50
N GLY A 54 8.71 -8.44 -0.53
CA GLY A 54 9.47 -9.00 -1.65
C GLY A 54 9.18 -10.51 -1.82
N LEU A 55 9.21 -11.27 -0.72
CA LEU A 55 8.82 -12.69 -0.72
C LEU A 55 7.36 -12.88 -1.16
N TYR A 56 6.45 -12.03 -0.72
CA TYR A 56 5.07 -12.02 -1.19
C TYR A 56 4.99 -11.70 -2.69
N GLY A 57 5.73 -10.69 -3.16
CA GLY A 57 5.74 -10.25 -4.55
C GLY A 57 6.11 -11.38 -5.54
N ILE A 58 7.18 -12.13 -5.27
CA ILE A 58 7.59 -13.24 -6.15
C ILE A 58 6.51 -14.33 -6.23
N GLN A 59 5.75 -14.56 -5.17
CA GLN A 59 4.63 -15.51 -5.12
C GLN A 59 3.44 -15.02 -5.93
N VAL A 60 3.11 -13.74 -5.82
CA VAL A 60 2.05 -13.10 -6.60
C VAL A 60 2.40 -13.08 -8.09
N ALA A 61 3.67 -12.89 -8.44
CA ALA A 61 4.13 -13.01 -9.83
C ALA A 61 3.84 -14.40 -10.41
N GLU A 62 4.13 -15.48 -9.67
CA GLU A 62 3.80 -16.85 -10.11
C GLU A 62 2.29 -17.06 -10.23
N LEU A 63 1.51 -16.61 -9.24
CA LEU A 63 0.04 -16.74 -9.26
C LEU A 63 -0.59 -15.99 -10.43
N SER A 64 -0.08 -14.79 -10.77
CA SER A 64 -0.59 -14.00 -11.88
C SER A 64 -0.37 -14.65 -13.24
N ILE A 65 0.72 -15.41 -13.39
CA ILE A 65 1.03 -16.17 -14.61
C ILE A 65 0.20 -17.45 -14.67
N ARG A 66 -0.03 -18.13 -13.54
CA ARG A 66 -0.91 -19.31 -13.47
C ARG A 66 -2.37 -18.98 -13.72
N TYR A 67 -2.81 -17.80 -13.27
CA TYR A 67 -4.18 -17.32 -13.36
C TYR A 67 -4.22 -15.90 -13.96
N PRO A 68 -4.05 -15.74 -15.28
CA PRO A 68 -3.90 -14.45 -15.95
C PRO A 68 -5.23 -13.70 -16.09
N HIS A 69 -5.86 -13.36 -14.98
CA HIS A 69 -7.12 -12.63 -14.91
C HIS A 69 -7.00 -11.41 -13.98
N SER A 70 -7.71 -10.35 -14.31
CA SER A 70 -7.82 -9.16 -13.43
C SER A 70 -8.43 -9.52 -12.08
N GLY A 71 -8.10 -8.76 -11.03
CA GLY A 71 -8.66 -8.97 -9.69
C GLY A 71 -7.95 -10.01 -8.83
N GLY A 72 -6.66 -10.19 -9.02
CA GLY A 72 -5.78 -11.21 -8.44
C GLY A 72 -6.08 -11.66 -7.01
N VAL A 73 -6.27 -10.74 -6.04
CA VAL A 73 -6.54 -11.09 -4.63
C VAL A 73 -7.86 -11.86 -4.41
N PHE A 74 -8.83 -11.71 -5.31
CA PHE A 74 -10.03 -12.53 -5.33
C PHE A 74 -9.81 -13.81 -6.14
N VAL A 75 -9.27 -13.66 -7.35
CA VAL A 75 -9.18 -14.74 -8.34
C VAL A 75 -8.22 -15.85 -7.90
N PHE A 76 -7.06 -15.49 -7.32
CA PHE A 76 -6.06 -16.49 -6.91
C PHE A 76 -6.60 -17.47 -5.88
N PRO A 77 -7.13 -17.02 -4.72
CA PRO A 77 -7.73 -17.95 -3.76
C PRO A 77 -8.98 -18.64 -4.30
N ALA A 78 -9.83 -17.93 -5.06
CA ALA A 78 -11.06 -18.51 -5.60
C ALA A 78 -10.80 -19.69 -6.54
N LYS A 79 -9.74 -19.65 -7.35
CA LYS A 79 -9.37 -20.75 -8.25
C LYS A 79 -8.48 -21.81 -7.61
N ALA A 80 -7.60 -21.41 -6.69
CA ALA A 80 -6.61 -22.30 -6.09
C ALA A 80 -7.14 -23.06 -4.88
N MET A 81 -7.97 -22.41 -4.03
CA MET A 81 -8.40 -22.98 -2.75
C MET A 81 -9.80 -23.61 -2.82
N GLY A 82 -10.13 -24.42 -1.80
CA GLY A 82 -11.43 -25.10 -1.71
C GLY A 82 -11.52 -26.39 -2.53
N LYS A 83 -12.47 -27.24 -2.15
CA LYS A 83 -12.76 -28.51 -2.82
C LYS A 83 -13.71 -28.35 -4.00
N ASN A 84 -14.52 -27.29 -4.00
CA ASN A 84 -15.47 -26.94 -5.04
C ASN A 84 -15.43 -25.41 -5.31
N GLU A 85 -16.12 -24.97 -6.38
CA GLU A 85 -16.15 -23.58 -6.82
C GLU A 85 -16.69 -22.63 -5.72
N GLN A 86 -17.70 -23.05 -4.98
CA GLN A 86 -18.31 -22.23 -3.93
C GLN A 86 -17.34 -21.98 -2.78
N GLN A 87 -16.64 -23.02 -2.30
CA GLN A 87 -15.60 -22.87 -1.27
C GLN A 87 -14.44 -22.00 -1.77
N GLY A 88 -14.03 -22.15 -3.02
CA GLY A 88 -13.03 -21.28 -3.63
C GLY A 88 -13.46 -19.82 -3.59
N LYS A 89 -14.69 -19.52 -3.98
CA LYS A 89 -15.26 -18.15 -3.95
C LYS A 89 -15.30 -17.56 -2.53
N ILE A 90 -15.54 -18.37 -1.51
CA ILE A 90 -15.48 -17.93 -0.10
C ILE A 90 -14.06 -17.49 0.27
N TRP A 91 -13.04 -18.29 -0.05
CA TRP A 91 -11.65 -17.89 0.18
C TRP A 91 -11.24 -16.63 -0.60
N GLY A 92 -11.67 -16.55 -1.86
CA GLY A 92 -11.51 -15.34 -2.68
C GLY A 92 -12.16 -14.12 -2.05
N PHE A 93 -13.38 -14.27 -1.52
CA PHE A 93 -14.09 -13.18 -0.86
C PHE A 93 -13.34 -12.70 0.39
N ILE A 94 -12.93 -13.60 1.29
CA ILE A 94 -12.24 -13.23 2.53
C ILE A 94 -10.94 -12.49 2.22
N SER A 95 -10.17 -12.97 1.25
CA SER A 95 -8.94 -12.33 0.79
C SER A 95 -9.19 -10.94 0.20
N ALA A 96 -10.12 -10.83 -0.74
CA ALA A 96 -10.44 -9.56 -1.40
C ALA A 96 -11.09 -8.56 -0.43
N TRP A 97 -11.88 -9.02 0.54
CA TRP A 97 -12.48 -8.17 1.56
C TRP A 97 -11.40 -7.46 2.39
N GLY A 98 -10.39 -8.20 2.87
CA GLY A 98 -9.25 -7.62 3.57
C GLY A 98 -8.49 -6.60 2.72
N TYR A 99 -8.24 -6.90 1.45
CA TYR A 99 -7.61 -6.00 0.50
C TYR A 99 -8.41 -4.71 0.30
N ILE A 100 -9.72 -4.83 0.10
CA ILE A 100 -10.63 -3.69 -0.11
C ILE A 100 -10.63 -2.77 1.11
N ILE A 101 -10.75 -3.33 2.31
CA ILE A 101 -10.73 -2.55 3.56
C ILE A 101 -9.39 -1.83 3.75
N SER A 102 -8.28 -2.54 3.57
CA SER A 102 -6.94 -1.95 3.67
C SER A 102 -6.76 -0.77 2.71
N ASN A 103 -7.22 -0.91 1.48
CA ASN A 103 -7.08 0.12 0.46
C ASN A 103 -8.05 1.30 0.65
N ILE A 104 -9.28 1.07 1.12
CA ILE A 104 -10.20 2.15 1.52
C ILE A 104 -9.53 3.02 2.59
N ILE A 105 -8.95 2.37 3.60
CA ILE A 105 -8.24 3.05 4.68
C ILE A 105 -7.03 3.82 4.14
N ALA A 106 -6.23 3.22 3.25
CA ALA A 106 -5.08 3.87 2.66
C ALA A 106 -5.44 5.13 1.86
N VAL A 107 -6.57 5.11 1.12
CA VAL A 107 -7.07 6.29 0.38
C VAL A 107 -7.56 7.37 1.34
N ALA A 108 -8.36 7.01 2.36
CA ALA A 108 -8.85 7.96 3.36
C ALA A 108 -7.71 8.59 4.17
N PHE A 109 -6.74 7.78 4.61
CA PHE A 109 -5.51 8.24 5.25
C PHE A 109 -4.76 9.23 4.35
N SER A 110 -4.53 8.86 3.10
CA SER A 110 -3.83 9.74 2.15
C SER A 110 -4.56 11.06 1.95
N ALA A 111 -5.90 11.06 1.90
CA ALA A 111 -6.70 12.28 1.77
C ALA A 111 -6.55 13.19 3.00
N ILE A 112 -6.58 12.64 4.21
CA ILE A 112 -6.34 13.39 5.46
C ILE A 112 -4.96 14.06 5.41
N TYR A 113 -3.92 13.35 4.93
CA TYR A 113 -2.57 13.89 4.89
C TYR A 113 -2.32 14.83 3.70
N VAL A 114 -3.08 14.72 2.59
CA VAL A 114 -3.14 15.81 1.59
C VAL A 114 -3.55 17.11 2.28
N ALA A 115 -4.62 17.09 3.06
CA ALA A 115 -5.09 18.27 3.77
C ALA A 115 -4.10 18.77 4.83
N THR A 116 -3.45 17.85 5.56
CA THR A 116 -2.43 18.18 6.57
C THR A 116 -1.23 18.86 5.91
N TYR A 117 -0.67 18.31 4.83
CA TYR A 117 0.46 18.92 4.12
C TYR A 117 0.10 20.24 3.44
N MET A 118 -1.14 20.39 2.97
CA MET A 118 -1.63 21.69 2.50
C MET A 118 -1.68 22.71 3.64
N GLY A 119 -2.16 22.33 4.83
CA GLY A 119 -2.24 23.21 5.99
C GLY A 119 -0.88 23.64 6.53
N VAL A 120 0.12 22.75 6.59
CA VAL A 120 1.47 23.10 7.05
C VAL A 120 2.28 23.84 5.98
N GLY A 121 2.03 23.59 4.70
CA GLY A 121 2.66 24.31 3.59
C GLY A 121 2.06 25.69 3.33
N PHE A 122 0.77 25.86 3.62
CA PHE A 122 -0.01 27.07 3.38
C PHE A 122 -0.95 27.33 4.58
N GLU A 123 -0.50 28.13 5.54
CA GLU A 123 -1.20 28.38 6.83
C GLU A 123 -2.67 28.81 6.68
N SER A 124 -2.99 29.56 5.60
CA SER A 124 -4.36 29.97 5.29
C SER A 124 -5.32 28.80 5.04
N LEU A 125 -4.82 27.62 4.73
CA LEU A 125 -5.60 26.40 4.46
C LEU A 125 -5.72 25.48 5.67
N ALA A 126 -5.03 25.75 6.77
CA ALA A 126 -4.97 24.87 7.94
C ALA A 126 -6.36 24.59 8.58
N SER A 127 -7.28 25.57 8.53
CA SER A 127 -8.66 25.45 9.03
C SER A 127 -9.57 24.60 8.12
N LEU A 128 -9.16 24.31 6.88
CA LEU A 128 -9.97 23.62 5.87
C LEU A 128 -9.63 22.13 5.74
N GLN A 129 -9.13 21.49 6.79
CA GLN A 129 -8.64 20.11 6.73
C GLN A 129 -9.65 19.11 6.15
N ILE A 130 -10.89 19.09 6.66
CA ILE A 130 -11.93 18.16 6.17
C ILE A 130 -12.37 18.47 4.74
N PRO A 131 -12.70 19.74 4.37
CA PRO A 131 -13.02 20.10 2.99
C PRO A 131 -11.91 19.73 1.99
N LEU A 132 -10.65 19.95 2.34
CA LEU A 132 -9.51 19.62 1.48
C LEU A 132 -9.32 18.11 1.31
N ALA A 133 -9.52 17.33 2.36
CA ALA A 133 -9.47 15.87 2.29
C ALA A 133 -10.57 15.33 1.36
N ILE A 134 -11.79 15.83 1.50
CA ILE A 134 -12.91 15.45 0.62
C ILE A 134 -12.61 15.88 -0.83
N ALA A 135 -12.13 17.09 -1.05
CA ALA A 135 -11.76 17.58 -2.38
C ALA A 135 -10.68 16.69 -3.04
N ALA A 136 -9.68 16.24 -2.28
CA ALA A 136 -8.66 15.31 -2.77
C ALA A 136 -9.28 13.98 -3.25
N VAL A 137 -10.21 13.39 -2.47
CA VAL A 137 -10.92 12.17 -2.90
C VAL A 137 -11.75 12.40 -4.16
N VAL A 138 -12.45 13.54 -4.26
CA VAL A 138 -13.25 13.89 -5.44
C VAL A 138 -12.37 14.02 -6.68
N VAL A 139 -11.27 14.78 -6.61
CA VAL A 139 -10.32 14.95 -7.73
C VAL A 139 -9.78 13.60 -8.19
N VAL A 140 -9.29 12.77 -7.26
CA VAL A 140 -8.77 11.44 -7.56
C VAL A 140 -9.85 10.54 -8.16
N THR A 141 -11.09 10.64 -7.70
CA THR A 141 -12.22 9.87 -8.25
C THR A 141 -12.51 10.27 -9.69
N ILE A 142 -12.55 11.57 -9.99
CA ILE A 142 -12.76 12.08 -11.36
C ILE A 142 -11.63 11.55 -12.27
N LEU A 143 -10.38 11.66 -11.85
CA LEU A 143 -9.22 11.16 -12.63
C LEU A 143 -9.30 9.65 -12.85
N ASN A 144 -9.75 8.86 -11.86
CA ASN A 144 -9.93 7.41 -12.01
C ASN A 144 -11.06 7.02 -12.97
N LEU A 145 -12.08 7.87 -13.12
CA LEU A 145 -13.17 7.61 -14.07
C LEU A 145 -12.80 7.95 -15.52
N MET A 146 -11.65 8.62 -15.74
CA MET A 146 -11.11 8.96 -17.06
C MET A 146 -10.43 7.75 -17.71
N LYS A 147 -9.98 7.92 -18.94
CA LYS A 147 -9.33 6.85 -19.70
C LYS A 147 -7.94 6.51 -19.11
N ILE A 148 -7.67 5.23 -18.92
CA ILE A 148 -6.43 4.71 -18.26
C ILE A 148 -5.14 5.26 -18.90
N THR A 149 -5.11 5.45 -20.23
CA THR A 149 -3.91 5.94 -20.95
C THR A 149 -3.51 7.35 -20.54
N ASP A 150 -4.46 8.22 -20.25
CA ASP A 150 -4.21 9.61 -19.90
C ASP A 150 -3.84 9.73 -18.42
N ALA A 151 -4.49 8.95 -17.56
CA ALA A 151 -4.13 8.82 -16.16
C ALA A 151 -2.70 8.26 -15.97
N GLY A 152 -2.27 7.30 -16.80
CA GLY A 152 -0.92 6.72 -16.75
C GLY A 152 0.19 7.71 -17.13
N LYS A 153 -0.01 8.53 -18.17
CA LYS A 153 0.95 9.59 -18.55
C LYS A 153 1.10 10.63 -17.45
N PHE A 154 -0.01 11.07 -16.90
CA PHE A 154 -0.03 12.02 -15.79
C PHE A 154 0.71 11.46 -14.57
N ASN A 155 0.43 10.22 -14.20
CA ASN A 155 1.10 9.53 -13.10
C ASN A 155 2.63 9.46 -13.30
N ASN A 156 3.11 9.17 -14.50
CA ASN A 156 4.55 9.09 -14.78
C ASN A 156 5.27 10.43 -14.58
N ILE A 157 4.64 11.55 -14.96
CA ILE A 157 5.20 12.89 -14.75
C ILE A 157 5.26 13.18 -13.23
N LEU A 158 4.20 12.88 -12.50
CA LEU A 158 4.15 13.07 -11.05
C LEU A 158 5.22 12.25 -10.33
N VAL A 159 5.38 10.98 -10.71
CA VAL A 159 6.39 10.08 -10.13
C VAL A 159 7.81 10.56 -10.43
N GLY A 160 8.08 11.06 -11.63
CA GLY A 160 9.38 11.62 -11.99
C GLY A 160 9.74 12.84 -11.13
N GLY A 161 8.82 13.78 -10.98
CA GLY A 161 8.99 14.97 -10.12
C GLY A 161 9.16 14.57 -8.65
N LEU A 162 8.42 13.57 -8.19
CA LEU A 162 8.50 13.06 -6.83
C LEU A 162 9.88 12.46 -6.53
N ILE A 163 10.39 11.59 -7.39
CA ILE A 163 11.72 10.98 -7.22
C ILE A 163 12.81 12.08 -7.20
N LEU A 164 12.73 13.06 -8.09
CA LEU A 164 13.67 14.18 -8.12
C LEU A 164 13.65 14.95 -6.79
N THR A 165 12.46 15.23 -6.25
CA THR A 165 12.32 15.93 -4.97
C THR A 165 12.85 15.11 -3.80
N MET A 166 12.62 13.79 -3.79
CA MET A 166 13.18 12.90 -2.77
C MET A 166 14.71 12.90 -2.80
N LEU A 167 15.31 12.81 -3.99
CA LEU A 167 16.78 12.87 -4.15
C LEU A 167 17.33 14.21 -3.69
N LEU A 168 16.66 15.32 -4.04
CA LEU A 168 17.06 16.63 -3.60
C LEU A 168 17.01 16.78 -2.07
N TYR A 169 15.92 16.30 -1.45
CA TYR A 169 15.82 16.28 0.01
C TYR A 169 16.94 15.45 0.65
N ILE A 170 17.21 14.25 0.14
CA ILE A 170 18.27 13.37 0.63
C ILE A 170 19.63 14.09 0.56
N CYS A 171 19.94 14.70 -0.58
CA CYS A 171 21.19 15.44 -0.73
C CYS A 171 21.30 16.60 0.28
N ILE A 172 20.25 17.43 0.39
CA ILE A 172 20.27 18.56 1.33
C ILE A 172 20.40 18.04 2.77
N ALA A 173 19.65 17.02 3.15
CA ALA A 173 19.65 16.50 4.51
C ALA A 173 21.01 15.91 4.93
N PHE A 174 21.75 15.27 4.01
CA PHE A 174 23.08 14.75 4.32
C PHE A 174 24.19 15.82 4.29
N PHE A 175 24.07 16.82 3.41
CA PHE A 175 25.17 17.79 3.18
C PHE A 175 24.91 19.17 3.80
N SER A 176 23.83 19.37 4.53
CA SER A 176 23.50 20.63 5.22
C SER A 176 24.43 20.99 6.40
N GLY A 177 25.23 20.02 6.89
CA GLY A 177 26.03 20.16 8.11
C GLY A 177 25.24 19.95 9.41
N THR A 178 23.94 19.69 9.35
CA THR A 178 23.07 19.44 10.52
C THR A 178 22.87 17.94 10.78
N TRP A 179 23.25 17.08 9.82
CA TRP A 179 23.16 15.64 9.96
C TRP A 179 24.11 15.11 11.06
N ASN A 180 23.56 14.40 12.04
CA ASN A 180 24.32 13.97 13.22
C ASN A 180 24.14 12.46 13.46
N ALA A 181 25.24 11.71 13.40
CA ALA A 181 25.27 10.28 13.69
C ALA A 181 24.88 9.94 15.14
N ALA A 182 25.07 10.88 16.10
CA ALA A 182 24.69 10.67 17.49
C ALA A 182 23.18 10.47 17.67
N ASN A 183 22.34 10.94 16.74
CA ASN A 183 20.89 10.70 16.76
C ASN A 183 20.55 9.21 16.63
N PHE A 184 21.49 8.36 16.21
CA PHE A 184 21.28 6.92 16.09
C PHE A 184 21.69 6.14 17.36
N SER A 185 22.10 6.79 18.44
CA SER A 185 22.51 6.14 19.68
C SER A 185 21.63 6.57 20.87
N PRO A 186 21.07 5.61 21.62
CA PRO A 186 21.08 4.15 21.45
C PRO A 186 20.15 3.70 20.31
N PHE A 187 20.59 2.70 19.51
CA PHE A 187 19.91 2.35 18.26
C PHE A 187 18.52 1.72 18.46
N PHE A 188 18.36 0.80 19.41
CA PHE A 188 17.13 0.01 19.57
C PHE A 188 16.16 0.50 20.66
N SER A 189 16.52 1.47 21.50
CA SER A 189 15.73 1.84 22.68
C SER A 189 15.20 3.26 22.71
N GLN A 190 15.41 4.05 21.64
CA GLN A 190 14.99 5.45 21.61
C GLN A 190 13.49 5.63 21.33
N GLY A 191 12.86 4.68 20.65
CA GLY A 191 11.45 4.78 20.28
C GLY A 191 10.50 4.65 21.48
N ALA A 192 9.29 5.16 21.34
CA ALA A 192 8.25 5.10 22.37
C ALA A 192 7.90 3.66 22.82
N MET A 193 8.17 2.66 21.97
CA MET A 193 7.95 1.23 22.26
C MET A 193 9.22 0.51 22.77
N GLY A 194 10.29 1.25 23.08
CA GLY A 194 11.55 0.70 23.55
C GLY A 194 12.17 -0.31 22.60
N THR A 195 12.82 -1.35 23.14
CA THR A 195 13.54 -2.37 22.36
C THR A 195 12.66 -3.22 21.46
N THR A 196 11.36 -3.31 21.69
CA THR A 196 10.41 -4.04 20.85
C THR A 196 9.82 -3.19 19.71
N GLY A 197 10.11 -1.89 19.74
CA GLY A 197 9.55 -0.91 18.80
C GLY A 197 9.81 -1.25 17.34
N PHE A 198 10.99 -1.79 17.01
CA PHE A 198 11.33 -2.14 15.63
C PHE A 198 10.46 -3.28 15.08
N ILE A 199 10.09 -4.28 15.91
CA ILE A 199 9.18 -5.35 15.49
C ILE A 199 7.77 -4.80 15.35
N THR A 200 7.31 -3.99 16.30
CA THR A 200 5.99 -3.34 16.28
C THR A 200 5.79 -2.44 15.06
N ALA A 201 6.86 -1.84 14.55
CA ALA A 201 6.84 -0.97 13.38
C ALA A 201 6.85 -1.73 12.03
N ILE A 202 7.18 -3.04 11.99
CA ILE A 202 7.22 -3.82 10.73
C ILE A 202 5.89 -3.78 9.97
N PRO A 203 4.70 -4.03 10.59
CA PRO A 203 3.43 -3.98 9.90
C PRO A 203 3.17 -2.64 9.18
N ASN A 204 3.54 -1.53 9.82
CA ASN A 204 3.39 -0.20 9.24
C ASN A 204 4.39 0.03 8.09
N ALA A 205 5.64 -0.42 8.23
CA ALA A 205 6.63 -0.36 7.16
C ALA A 205 6.22 -1.19 5.93
N MET A 206 5.57 -2.35 6.12
CA MET A 206 5.06 -3.19 5.03
C MET A 206 4.05 -2.44 4.15
N VAL A 207 3.25 -1.53 4.70
CA VAL A 207 2.29 -0.73 3.93
C VAL A 207 2.98 0.03 2.79
N GLY A 208 4.21 0.50 3.01
CA GLY A 208 5.00 1.22 2.02
C GLY A 208 5.35 0.41 0.76
N TYR A 209 5.30 -0.89 0.83
CA TYR A 209 5.64 -1.80 -0.27
C TYR A 209 4.42 -2.50 -0.89
N GLY A 210 3.20 -2.22 -0.39
CA GLY A 210 1.99 -2.93 -0.78
C GLY A 210 1.68 -2.88 -2.27
N SER A 211 2.01 -1.80 -2.95
CA SER A 211 1.75 -1.64 -4.38
C SER A 211 2.75 -2.38 -5.28
N VAL A 212 3.80 -3.02 -4.75
CA VAL A 212 4.74 -3.81 -5.55
C VAL A 212 4.06 -4.96 -6.32
N VAL A 213 2.89 -5.40 -5.87
CA VAL A 213 2.11 -6.45 -6.54
C VAL A 213 1.09 -5.92 -7.55
N ALA A 214 0.97 -4.59 -7.71
CA ALA A 214 -0.06 -3.98 -8.55
C ALA A 214 -0.06 -4.49 -10.00
N ILE A 215 1.12 -4.75 -10.58
CA ILE A 215 1.23 -5.22 -11.96
C ILE A 215 0.65 -6.63 -12.16
N ALA A 216 0.59 -7.44 -11.11
CA ALA A 216 -0.02 -8.76 -11.18
C ALA A 216 -1.54 -8.71 -11.40
N PHE A 217 -2.19 -7.59 -11.03
CA PHE A 217 -3.60 -7.35 -11.32
C PHE A 217 -3.84 -6.87 -12.76
N LEU A 218 -2.77 -6.44 -13.44
CA LEU A 218 -2.77 -5.93 -14.80
C LEU A 218 -2.06 -6.89 -15.77
N VAL A 219 -1.85 -8.14 -15.37
CA VAL A 219 -1.04 -9.12 -16.10
C VAL A 219 -1.49 -9.31 -17.56
N SER A 220 -2.79 -9.23 -17.83
CA SER A 220 -3.36 -9.30 -19.19
C SER A 220 -2.97 -8.12 -20.10
N GLU A 221 -2.57 -6.99 -19.51
CA GLU A 221 -2.15 -5.79 -20.22
C GLU A 221 -0.63 -5.73 -20.43
N VAL A 222 0.14 -6.68 -19.85
CA VAL A 222 1.60 -6.69 -19.84
C VAL A 222 2.18 -7.44 -21.04
N LYS A 223 3.18 -6.84 -21.70
CA LYS A 223 3.97 -7.51 -22.74
C LYS A 223 4.88 -8.57 -22.11
N ASN A 224 4.88 -9.80 -22.66
CA ASN A 224 5.71 -10.91 -22.20
C ASN A 224 5.66 -11.09 -20.66
N PRO A 225 4.47 -11.34 -20.06
CA PRO A 225 4.25 -11.29 -18.61
C PRO A 225 5.19 -12.21 -17.84
N ASN A 226 5.56 -13.38 -18.37
CA ASN A 226 6.49 -14.33 -17.74
C ASN A 226 7.86 -13.73 -17.38
N ARG A 227 8.32 -12.72 -18.12
CA ARG A 227 9.59 -12.04 -17.88
C ARG A 227 9.40 -10.65 -17.30
N THR A 228 8.41 -9.92 -17.80
CA THR A 228 8.20 -8.52 -17.45
C THR A 228 7.67 -8.36 -16.03
N VAL A 229 6.70 -9.21 -15.59
CA VAL A 229 6.12 -9.11 -14.25
C VAL A 229 7.17 -9.33 -13.17
N PRO A 230 7.89 -10.46 -13.08
CA PRO A 230 8.87 -10.66 -12.02
C PRO A 230 10.02 -9.65 -12.06
N LYS A 231 10.50 -9.27 -13.26
CA LYS A 231 11.57 -8.27 -13.40
C LYS A 231 11.15 -6.88 -12.92
N SER A 232 9.96 -6.42 -13.34
CA SER A 232 9.47 -5.10 -12.91
C SER A 232 9.26 -5.04 -11.39
N MET A 233 8.72 -6.10 -10.79
CA MET A 233 8.54 -6.19 -9.35
C MET A 233 9.87 -6.15 -8.59
N ALA A 234 10.89 -6.91 -9.04
CA ALA A 234 12.20 -6.93 -8.42
C ALA A 234 12.92 -5.58 -8.54
N ILE A 235 12.94 -4.97 -9.73
CA ILE A 235 13.59 -3.67 -9.96
C ILE A 235 12.89 -2.58 -9.14
N SER A 236 11.55 -2.51 -9.18
CA SER A 236 10.80 -1.52 -8.42
C SER A 236 11.00 -1.67 -6.91
N MET A 237 11.05 -2.92 -6.41
CA MET A 237 11.29 -3.19 -5.00
C MET A 237 12.65 -2.65 -4.55
N VAL A 238 13.72 -2.94 -5.31
CA VAL A 238 15.07 -2.44 -4.99
C VAL A 238 15.11 -0.91 -5.01
N LEU A 239 14.54 -0.28 -6.05
CA LEU A 239 14.49 1.19 -6.14
C LEU A 239 13.75 1.83 -4.96
N VAL A 240 12.59 1.31 -4.61
CA VAL A 240 11.75 1.83 -3.52
C VAL A 240 12.44 1.64 -2.18
N VAL A 241 13.02 0.47 -1.93
CA VAL A 241 13.77 0.19 -0.69
C VAL A 241 14.93 1.17 -0.52
N MET A 242 15.75 1.33 -1.56
CA MET A 242 16.90 2.26 -1.51
C MET A 242 16.45 3.69 -1.21
N LEU A 243 15.43 4.19 -1.91
CA LEU A 243 14.90 5.54 -1.68
C LEU A 243 14.35 5.70 -0.27
N TYR A 244 13.59 4.72 0.21
CA TYR A 244 12.99 4.78 1.54
C TYR A 244 14.02 4.77 2.65
N LEU A 245 15.01 3.88 2.58
CA LEU A 245 16.09 3.83 3.58
C LEU A 245 16.89 5.13 3.59
N LEU A 246 17.24 5.66 2.41
CA LEU A 246 17.94 6.94 2.33
C LEU A 246 17.13 8.10 2.93
N MET A 247 15.83 8.17 2.63
CA MET A 247 14.92 9.18 3.21
C MET A 247 14.85 9.08 4.74
N ILE A 248 14.70 7.86 5.27
CA ILE A 248 14.60 7.61 6.71
C ILE A 248 15.91 7.97 7.42
N ILE A 249 17.05 7.51 6.90
CA ILE A 249 18.37 7.80 7.47
C ILE A 249 18.67 9.31 7.40
N ALA A 250 18.38 9.94 6.28
CA ALA A 250 18.54 11.37 6.11
C ALA A 250 17.69 12.17 7.13
N THR A 251 16.44 11.75 7.33
CA THR A 251 15.53 12.39 8.29
C THR A 251 15.98 12.17 9.72
N MET A 252 16.25 10.94 10.13
CA MET A 252 16.67 10.59 11.50
C MET A 252 18.00 11.25 11.89
N GLY A 253 18.91 11.46 10.94
CA GLY A 253 20.14 12.20 11.20
C GLY A 253 19.92 13.69 11.50
N ASN A 254 18.79 14.24 11.07
CA ASN A 254 18.44 15.66 11.26
C ASN A 254 17.44 15.92 12.39
N ILE A 255 16.67 14.91 12.83
CA ILE A 255 15.75 15.04 13.97
C ILE A 255 15.99 13.94 15.00
N THR A 256 15.74 14.25 16.26
CA THR A 256 15.77 13.24 17.34
C THR A 256 14.43 12.52 17.41
N THR A 257 14.44 11.27 17.89
CA THR A 257 13.19 10.54 18.20
C THR A 257 12.36 11.29 19.25
N GLN A 258 13.02 11.98 20.21
CA GLN A 258 12.36 12.76 21.24
C GLN A 258 11.50 13.89 20.65
N LEU A 259 11.92 14.51 19.55
CA LEU A 259 11.12 15.52 18.86
C LEU A 259 9.75 14.97 18.42
N LEU A 260 9.71 13.72 17.95
CA LEU A 260 8.47 13.06 17.52
C LEU A 260 7.60 12.60 18.72
N ILE A 261 8.24 12.30 19.85
CA ILE A 261 7.56 11.94 21.09
C ILE A 261 6.84 13.16 21.66
N ASP A 262 7.55 14.29 21.76
CA ASP A 262 7.06 15.53 22.38
C ASP A 262 6.06 16.27 21.48
N ASN A 263 6.13 16.07 20.16
CA ASN A 263 5.29 16.77 19.18
C ASN A 263 4.44 15.78 18.36
N PRO A 264 3.26 15.39 18.83
CA PRO A 264 2.38 14.46 18.12
C PRO A 264 2.04 14.89 16.69
N GLY A 265 1.99 16.19 16.42
CA GLY A 265 1.75 16.75 15.08
C GLY A 265 2.84 16.39 14.05
N PHE A 266 4.07 16.16 14.48
CA PHE A 266 5.18 15.80 13.60
C PHE A 266 5.28 14.30 13.28
N ARG A 267 4.59 13.44 14.03
CA ARG A 267 4.66 11.97 13.89
C ARG A 267 4.31 11.47 12.50
N PHE A 268 3.46 12.18 11.79
CA PHE A 268 3.03 11.79 10.45
C PHE A 268 3.55 12.71 9.33
N ILE A 269 4.47 13.64 9.65
CA ILE A 269 5.09 14.56 8.69
C ILE A 269 6.60 14.71 8.99
N PRO A 270 7.37 13.60 9.16
CA PRO A 270 8.72 13.67 9.71
C PRO A 270 9.71 14.43 8.81
N MET A 271 9.61 14.32 7.48
CA MET A 271 10.46 15.06 6.54
C MET A 271 10.16 16.56 6.59
N PHE A 272 8.89 16.94 6.74
CA PHE A 272 8.52 18.33 6.97
C PHE A 272 9.06 18.82 8.32
N ALA A 273 8.96 18.03 9.38
CA ALA A 273 9.53 18.37 10.68
C ALA A 273 11.03 18.62 10.60
N ALA A 274 11.80 17.78 9.89
CA ALA A 274 13.22 17.99 9.65
C ALA A 274 13.50 19.28 8.86
N ALA A 275 12.73 19.50 7.79
CA ALA A 275 12.86 20.72 6.97
C ALA A 275 12.48 22.01 7.73
N PHE A 276 11.52 21.92 8.65
CA PHE A 276 11.03 23.05 9.43
C PHE A 276 11.93 23.38 10.63
N THR A 277 12.59 22.37 11.21
CA THR A 277 13.43 22.53 12.41
C THR A 277 14.91 22.59 12.06
N SER A 278 15.56 21.47 11.88
CA SER A 278 17.02 21.35 11.75
C SER A 278 17.55 21.88 10.41
N LEU A 279 16.74 21.82 9.35
CA LEU A 279 17.08 22.31 8.01
C LEU A 279 16.49 23.71 7.71
N ALA A 280 16.12 24.47 8.75
CA ALA A 280 15.53 25.81 8.61
C ALA A 280 16.43 26.83 7.89
N SER A 281 17.73 26.57 7.78
CA SER A 281 18.67 27.34 6.95
C SER A 281 18.32 27.29 5.45
N VAL A 282 17.47 26.34 5.02
CA VAL A 282 16.94 26.20 3.66
C VAL A 282 15.43 26.44 3.66
N PRO A 283 14.94 27.70 3.73
CA PRO A 283 13.53 28.02 4.04
C PRO A 283 12.51 27.47 3.04
N TRP A 284 12.90 27.29 1.78
CA TRP A 284 12.03 26.76 0.72
C TRP A 284 11.84 25.24 0.81
N LEU A 285 12.69 24.53 1.59
CA LEU A 285 12.69 23.06 1.66
C LEU A 285 11.38 22.52 2.27
N SER A 286 10.86 23.15 3.31
CA SER A 286 9.59 22.75 3.95
C SER A 286 8.41 22.82 2.98
N LYS A 287 8.35 23.87 2.14
CA LYS A 287 7.33 24.01 1.09
C LYS A 287 7.53 22.97 -0.02
N LEU A 288 8.78 22.73 -0.42
CA LEU A 288 9.09 21.70 -1.41
C LEU A 288 8.66 20.32 -0.92
N ILE A 289 8.96 19.95 0.34
CA ILE A 289 8.54 18.68 0.93
C ILE A 289 7.01 18.59 1.00
N SER A 290 6.31 19.67 1.36
CA SER A 290 4.85 19.68 1.34
C SER A 290 4.31 19.39 -0.05
N ILE A 291 4.84 20.02 -1.10
CA ILE A 291 4.43 19.80 -2.49
C ILE A 291 4.75 18.34 -2.91
N ALA A 292 5.93 17.82 -2.58
CA ALA A 292 6.31 16.46 -2.88
C ALA A 292 5.39 15.43 -2.19
N ALA A 293 5.07 15.67 -0.92
CA ALA A 293 4.14 14.83 -0.19
C ALA A 293 2.74 14.86 -0.82
N LEU A 294 2.24 16.03 -1.24
CA LEU A 294 0.98 16.16 -1.96
C LEU A 294 0.96 15.31 -3.25
N LEU A 295 2.02 15.40 -4.05
CA LEU A 295 2.16 14.61 -5.28
C LEU A 295 2.17 13.11 -4.96
N ALA A 296 2.93 12.70 -3.94
CA ALA A 296 3.03 11.32 -3.49
C ALA A 296 1.68 10.76 -3.00
N LEU A 297 0.97 11.54 -2.19
CA LEU A 297 -0.34 11.16 -1.65
C LEU A 297 -1.38 11.00 -2.78
N ILE A 298 -1.43 11.94 -3.72
CA ILE A 298 -2.35 11.90 -4.86
C ILE A 298 -2.05 10.70 -5.77
N THR A 299 -0.78 10.43 -6.08
CA THR A 299 -0.40 9.27 -6.91
C THR A 299 -0.77 7.94 -6.24
N THR A 300 -0.54 7.82 -4.93
CA THR A 300 -0.99 6.65 -4.16
C THR A 300 -2.52 6.48 -4.23
N MET A 301 -3.27 7.55 -3.96
CA MET A 301 -4.73 7.49 -4.02
C MET A 301 -5.24 7.07 -5.40
N LEU A 302 -4.62 7.57 -6.48
CA LEU A 302 -4.97 7.21 -7.87
C LEU A 302 -4.79 5.71 -8.12
N VAL A 303 -3.63 5.17 -7.80
CA VAL A 303 -3.31 3.75 -8.05
C VAL A 303 -4.16 2.84 -7.16
N VAL A 304 -4.19 3.12 -5.85
CA VAL A 304 -4.88 2.29 -4.86
C VAL A 304 -6.39 2.26 -5.09
N LEU A 305 -7.02 3.39 -5.39
CA LEU A 305 -8.47 3.43 -5.69
C LEU A 305 -8.81 2.65 -6.96
N SER A 306 -7.97 2.76 -8.01
CA SER A 306 -8.15 2.02 -9.26
C SER A 306 -8.07 0.50 -9.04
N LEU A 307 -7.04 0.03 -8.32
CA LEU A 307 -6.87 -1.39 -8.01
C LEU A 307 -8.00 -1.92 -7.14
N ASN A 308 -8.46 -1.12 -6.19
CA ASN A 308 -9.55 -1.47 -5.29
C ASN A 308 -10.88 -1.62 -6.04
N ALA A 309 -11.16 -0.70 -6.97
CA ALA A 309 -12.36 -0.78 -7.82
C ALA A 309 -12.35 -2.05 -8.69
N ARG A 310 -11.18 -2.46 -9.20
CA ARG A 310 -11.02 -3.72 -9.95
C ARG A 310 -11.23 -4.96 -9.06
N ALA A 311 -10.77 -4.94 -7.81
CA ALA A 311 -11.02 -6.01 -6.86
C ALA A 311 -12.52 -6.17 -6.55
N VAL A 312 -13.22 -5.06 -6.32
CA VAL A 312 -14.69 -5.03 -6.12
C VAL A 312 -15.42 -5.55 -7.36
N SER A 313 -15.02 -5.10 -8.56
CA SER A 313 -15.58 -5.56 -9.84
C SER A 313 -15.45 -7.07 -10.01
N SER A 314 -14.25 -7.60 -9.73
CA SER A 314 -13.94 -9.04 -9.82
C SER A 314 -14.78 -9.89 -8.86
N MET A 315 -15.04 -9.38 -7.65
CA MET A 315 -15.95 -10.04 -6.69
C MET A 315 -17.40 -10.03 -7.20
N ALA A 316 -17.82 -8.93 -7.83
CA ALA A 316 -19.16 -8.81 -8.40
C ALA A 316 -19.35 -9.73 -9.63
N GLU A 317 -18.33 -9.84 -10.49
CA GLU A 317 -18.28 -10.82 -11.60
C GLU A 317 -18.34 -12.26 -11.08
N GLY A 318 -17.63 -12.55 -9.97
CA GLY A 318 -17.68 -13.82 -9.27
C GLY A 318 -19.04 -14.13 -8.62
N GLY A 319 -19.97 -13.15 -8.62
CA GLY A 319 -21.30 -13.28 -8.04
C GLY A 319 -21.35 -13.20 -6.52
N MET A 320 -20.34 -12.59 -5.90
CA MET A 320 -20.21 -12.40 -4.45
C MET A 320 -20.63 -10.99 -4.00
N LEU A 321 -20.87 -10.07 -4.95
CA LEU A 321 -21.35 -8.71 -4.76
C LEU A 321 -22.39 -8.35 -5.84
N PRO A 322 -23.13 -7.22 -5.68
CA PRO A 322 -24.09 -6.77 -6.68
C PRO A 322 -23.48 -6.64 -8.08
N LYS A 323 -24.14 -7.17 -9.10
CA LYS A 323 -23.68 -7.11 -10.50
C LYS A 323 -23.46 -5.67 -11.01
N ALA A 324 -24.15 -4.69 -10.43
CA ALA A 324 -23.95 -3.28 -10.76
C ALA A 324 -22.51 -2.80 -10.54
N LEU A 325 -21.79 -3.39 -9.56
CA LEU A 325 -20.40 -3.05 -9.25
C LEU A 325 -19.40 -3.59 -10.30
N ALA A 326 -19.80 -4.55 -11.13
CA ALA A 326 -18.99 -5.06 -12.23
C ALA A 326 -19.12 -4.21 -13.51
N LYS A 327 -20.10 -3.26 -13.56
CA LYS A 327 -20.38 -2.49 -14.76
C LYS A 327 -19.25 -1.52 -15.09
N LEU A 328 -18.69 -1.67 -16.29
CA LEU A 328 -17.66 -0.77 -16.81
C LEU A 328 -18.31 0.50 -17.40
N ASN A 329 -17.65 1.63 -17.23
CA ASN A 329 -18.01 2.88 -17.88
C ASN A 329 -17.51 2.93 -19.34
N LYS A 330 -17.76 4.04 -20.07
CA LYS A 330 -17.31 4.26 -21.46
C LYS A 330 -15.78 4.17 -21.63
N ASN A 331 -15.03 4.34 -20.55
CA ASN A 331 -13.58 4.32 -20.52
C ASN A 331 -12.98 2.95 -20.09
N GLY A 332 -13.81 1.93 -19.90
CA GLY A 332 -13.40 0.59 -19.47
C GLY A 332 -13.05 0.49 -17.97
N VAL A 333 -13.54 1.41 -17.15
CA VAL A 333 -13.30 1.46 -15.69
C VAL A 333 -14.56 1.01 -14.94
N PRO A 334 -14.45 0.29 -13.80
CA PRO A 334 -15.60 -0.07 -12.96
C PRO A 334 -16.17 1.16 -12.25
N GLY A 335 -16.95 1.99 -12.97
CA GLY A 335 -17.38 3.31 -12.51
C GLY A 335 -18.21 3.27 -11.23
N THR A 336 -19.18 2.36 -11.14
CA THR A 336 -20.04 2.22 -9.95
C THR A 336 -19.22 1.80 -8.73
N ALA A 337 -18.27 0.85 -8.88
CA ALA A 337 -17.39 0.44 -7.79
C ALA A 337 -16.52 1.61 -7.33
N THR A 338 -15.93 2.36 -8.27
CA THR A 338 -15.09 3.53 -7.95
C THR A 338 -15.87 4.57 -7.15
N LEU A 339 -17.12 4.89 -7.55
CA LEU A 339 -17.96 5.86 -6.84
C LEU A 339 -18.33 5.40 -5.42
N VAL A 340 -18.73 4.14 -5.26
CA VAL A 340 -19.05 3.58 -3.93
C VAL A 340 -17.84 3.64 -3.00
N LEU A 341 -16.67 3.24 -3.49
CA LEU A 341 -15.43 3.31 -2.72
C LEU A 341 -15.07 4.75 -2.34
N ALA A 342 -15.21 5.68 -3.28
CA ALA A 342 -14.95 7.11 -3.06
C ALA A 342 -15.83 7.69 -1.95
N VAL A 343 -17.12 7.38 -1.93
CA VAL A 343 -18.06 7.82 -0.87
C VAL A 343 -17.60 7.30 0.49
N ILE A 344 -17.22 6.03 0.59
CA ILE A 344 -16.72 5.45 1.86
C ILE A 344 -15.42 6.15 2.28
N CYS A 345 -14.49 6.39 1.34
CA CYS A 345 -13.26 7.11 1.63
C CYS A 345 -13.51 8.55 2.11
N MET A 346 -14.46 9.28 1.49
CA MET A 346 -14.85 10.62 1.94
C MET A 346 -15.39 10.61 3.37
N ILE A 347 -16.26 9.65 3.70
CA ILE A 347 -16.80 9.51 5.07
C ILE A 347 -15.66 9.27 6.07
N LEU A 348 -14.73 8.35 5.79
CA LEU A 348 -13.61 8.07 6.69
C LEU A 348 -12.65 9.26 6.81
N SER A 349 -12.49 10.05 5.77
CA SER A 349 -11.64 11.25 5.77
C SER A 349 -12.19 12.37 6.68
N CYS A 350 -13.45 12.30 7.10
CA CYS A 350 -14.03 13.23 8.06
C CYS A 350 -13.58 12.99 9.52
N PHE A 351 -12.79 11.92 9.77
CA PHE A 351 -12.36 11.53 11.14
C PHE A 351 -10.83 11.50 11.28
N PRO A 352 -10.13 12.65 11.18
CA PRO A 352 -8.66 12.69 11.28
C PRO A 352 -8.11 12.15 12.61
N SER A 353 -8.88 12.28 13.70
CA SER A 353 -8.52 11.77 15.02
C SER A 353 -8.38 10.24 15.10
N LEU A 354 -8.97 9.50 14.15
CA LEU A 354 -8.90 8.05 14.10
C LEU A 354 -7.76 7.51 13.21
N THR A 355 -6.86 8.37 12.76
CA THR A 355 -5.83 8.02 11.77
C THR A 355 -4.96 6.83 12.20
N GLU A 356 -4.46 6.82 13.44
CA GLU A 356 -3.62 5.73 13.95
C GLU A 356 -4.38 4.40 14.00
N LEU A 357 -5.61 4.42 14.49
CA LEU A 357 -6.49 3.26 14.49
C LEU A 357 -6.74 2.75 13.08
N LEU A 358 -7.04 3.64 12.13
CA LEU A 358 -7.29 3.30 10.73
C LEU A 358 -6.06 2.64 10.09
N VAL A 359 -4.85 3.19 10.28
CA VAL A 359 -3.61 2.61 9.73
C VAL A 359 -3.38 1.19 10.26
N ASN A 360 -3.56 0.98 11.56
CA ASN A 360 -3.39 -0.32 12.18
C ASN A 360 -4.44 -1.34 11.68
N LEU A 361 -5.71 -0.95 11.55
CA LEU A 361 -6.77 -1.78 10.95
C LEU A 361 -6.46 -2.14 9.49
N GLY A 362 -5.99 -1.17 8.72
CA GLY A 362 -5.59 -1.36 7.33
C GLY A 362 -4.46 -2.38 7.21
N SER A 363 -3.45 -2.29 8.07
CA SER A 363 -2.31 -3.20 8.06
C SER A 363 -2.70 -4.64 8.42
N VAL A 364 -3.55 -4.85 9.44
CA VAL A 364 -4.08 -6.19 9.79
C VAL A 364 -4.91 -6.77 8.64
N SER A 365 -5.77 -5.97 8.03
CA SER A 365 -6.60 -6.40 6.89
C SER A 365 -5.75 -6.81 5.70
N ALA A 366 -4.67 -6.08 5.41
CA ALA A 366 -3.68 -6.44 4.39
C ALA A 366 -2.97 -7.75 4.72
N ALA A 367 -2.57 -7.96 5.98
CA ALA A 367 -1.91 -9.19 6.41
C ALA A 367 -2.77 -10.42 6.18
N ILE A 368 -4.06 -10.37 6.50
CA ILE A 368 -5.00 -11.48 6.25
C ILE A 368 -5.04 -11.81 4.75
N THR A 369 -5.11 -10.80 3.90
CA THR A 369 -5.06 -10.99 2.44
C THR A 369 -3.77 -11.67 2.01
N ILE A 370 -2.62 -11.20 2.48
CA ILE A 370 -1.31 -11.74 2.10
C ILE A 370 -1.18 -13.21 2.53
N VAL A 371 -1.59 -13.54 3.76
CA VAL A 371 -1.59 -14.93 4.27
C VAL A 371 -2.43 -15.84 3.36
N ILE A 372 -3.64 -15.43 2.99
CA ILE A 372 -4.53 -16.23 2.14
C ILE A 372 -3.94 -16.38 0.73
N VAL A 373 -3.37 -15.33 0.16
CA VAL A 373 -2.75 -15.38 -1.17
C VAL A 373 -1.51 -16.28 -1.16
N CYS A 374 -0.65 -16.21 -0.13
CA CYS A 374 0.48 -17.13 0.00
C CYS A 374 0.03 -18.59 0.15
N ALA A 375 -1.01 -18.85 0.95
CA ALA A 375 -1.60 -20.18 1.08
C ALA A 375 -2.21 -20.66 -0.24
N SER A 376 -2.79 -19.76 -1.03
CA SER A 376 -3.35 -20.09 -2.34
C SER A 376 -2.30 -20.56 -3.34
N LEU A 377 -1.05 -20.09 -3.26
CA LEU A 377 0.03 -20.58 -4.10
C LEU A 377 0.38 -22.03 -3.80
N ILE A 378 0.42 -22.41 -2.52
CA ILE A 378 0.65 -23.81 -2.13
C ILE A 378 -0.43 -24.72 -2.72
N CYS A 379 -1.69 -24.28 -2.67
CA CYS A 379 -2.81 -25.01 -3.27
C CYS A 379 -2.75 -25.03 -4.79
N ALA A 380 -2.40 -23.90 -5.42
CA ALA A 380 -2.27 -23.77 -6.87
C ALA A 380 -1.23 -24.72 -7.45
N ARG A 381 -0.07 -24.83 -6.80
CA ARG A 381 1.00 -25.76 -7.21
C ARG A 381 0.60 -27.23 -7.17
N LYS A 382 -0.34 -27.60 -6.28
CA LYS A 382 -0.90 -28.96 -6.23
C LYS A 382 -1.94 -29.22 -7.32
N LYS A 383 -2.74 -28.19 -7.70
CA LYS A 383 -3.85 -28.33 -8.65
C LYS A 383 -3.44 -28.16 -10.12
N VAL A 384 -2.51 -27.23 -10.37
CA VAL A 384 -2.08 -26.87 -11.72
C VAL A 384 -0.60 -27.17 -11.83
N PRO A 385 -0.21 -28.19 -12.61
CA PRO A 385 1.20 -28.49 -12.86
C PRO A 385 1.96 -27.29 -13.43
N HIS A 386 3.25 -27.22 -13.15
CA HIS A 386 4.10 -26.20 -13.72
C HIS A 386 4.22 -26.40 -15.23
N GLN A 387 3.94 -25.34 -15.99
CA GLN A 387 4.19 -25.36 -17.44
C GLN A 387 5.62 -24.90 -17.70
N VAL A 388 6.36 -25.70 -18.46
CA VAL A 388 7.75 -25.39 -18.84
C VAL A 388 7.81 -24.05 -19.58
N GLY A 389 8.72 -23.17 -19.14
CA GLY A 389 8.86 -21.79 -19.67
C GLY A 389 8.09 -20.71 -18.93
N ASN A 390 7.17 -21.07 -18.01
CA ASN A 390 6.51 -20.11 -17.15
C ASN A 390 7.36 -19.77 -15.93
N TYR A 391 7.19 -18.53 -15.42
CA TYR A 391 7.86 -18.11 -14.20
C TYR A 391 7.38 -18.94 -13.00
N GLN A 392 8.33 -19.37 -12.17
CA GLN A 392 8.09 -20.02 -10.89
C GLN A 392 8.90 -19.32 -9.82
N ALA A 393 8.25 -18.98 -8.71
CA ALA A 393 8.93 -18.35 -7.58
C ALA A 393 9.96 -19.30 -6.96
N PRO A 394 11.20 -18.83 -6.72
CA PRO A 394 12.25 -19.64 -6.12
C PRO A 394 11.89 -20.10 -4.70
N GLY A 395 12.50 -21.20 -4.23
CA GLY A 395 12.32 -21.72 -2.89
C GLY A 395 11.03 -22.53 -2.65
N GLY A 396 10.24 -22.78 -3.68
CA GLY A 396 9.09 -23.69 -3.59
C GLY A 396 8.05 -23.25 -2.54
N ASN A 397 7.41 -24.21 -1.90
CA ASN A 397 6.40 -23.96 -0.87
C ASN A 397 6.99 -23.43 0.44
N PHE A 398 8.30 -23.64 0.67
CA PHE A 398 8.99 -23.11 1.84
C PHE A 398 8.87 -21.59 1.93
N VAL A 399 9.02 -20.88 0.82
CA VAL A 399 8.91 -19.42 0.80
C VAL A 399 7.48 -18.96 1.16
N SER A 400 6.45 -19.68 0.75
CA SER A 400 5.07 -19.36 1.13
C SER A 400 4.85 -19.52 2.64
N VAL A 401 5.33 -20.63 3.22
CA VAL A 401 5.25 -20.86 4.66
C VAL A 401 6.06 -19.83 5.43
N LEU A 402 7.29 -19.56 5.00
CA LEU A 402 8.15 -18.55 5.62
C LEU A 402 7.50 -17.16 5.61
N THR A 403 6.92 -16.75 4.50
CA THR A 403 6.23 -15.46 4.39
C THR A 403 5.06 -15.37 5.37
N ILE A 404 4.23 -16.44 5.46
CA ILE A 404 3.12 -16.50 6.42
C ILE A 404 3.63 -16.38 7.86
N VAL A 405 4.67 -17.13 8.22
CA VAL A 405 5.25 -17.11 9.57
C VAL A 405 5.80 -15.72 9.91
N LEU A 406 6.55 -15.09 9.00
CA LEU A 406 7.10 -13.75 9.22
C LEU A 406 6.01 -12.69 9.39
N ILE A 407 4.95 -12.75 8.59
CA ILE A 407 3.81 -11.83 8.73
C ILE A 407 3.14 -12.03 10.09
N VAL A 408 2.75 -13.24 10.43
CA VAL A 408 2.10 -13.52 11.72
C VAL A 408 2.97 -13.08 12.88
N ALA A 409 4.27 -13.41 12.85
CA ALA A 409 5.23 -13.03 13.87
C ALA A 409 5.35 -11.52 14.05
N SER A 410 5.27 -10.72 12.97
CA SER A 410 5.36 -9.26 13.04
C SER A 410 4.19 -8.60 13.77
N TYR A 411 3.04 -9.28 13.89
CA TYR A 411 1.87 -8.76 14.61
C TYR A 411 1.80 -9.20 16.08
N ILE A 412 2.63 -10.17 16.51
CA ILE A 412 2.65 -10.67 17.89
C ILE A 412 2.84 -9.56 18.94
N PRO A 413 3.82 -8.63 18.80
CA PRO A 413 4.00 -7.58 19.79
C PRO A 413 2.76 -6.68 19.94
N GLY A 414 2.09 -6.35 18.85
CA GLY A 414 0.86 -5.55 18.85
C GLY A 414 -0.31 -6.21 19.56
N ILE A 415 -0.37 -7.55 19.59
CA ILE A 415 -1.39 -8.30 20.32
C ILE A 415 -1.22 -8.09 21.83
N PHE A 416 0.03 -8.15 22.31
CA PHE A 416 0.34 -8.05 23.75
C PHE A 416 0.42 -6.61 24.26
N SER A 417 0.63 -5.61 23.40
CA SER A 417 0.74 -4.19 23.77
C SER A 417 -0.58 -3.42 23.86
N GLY A 418 -1.72 -4.10 24.03
CA GLY A 418 -3.01 -3.43 24.29
C GLY A 418 -3.90 -3.22 23.07
N GLY A 419 -3.65 -3.95 21.98
CA GLY A 419 -4.40 -3.85 20.72
C GLY A 419 -5.83 -4.41 20.72
N GLY A 420 -6.49 -4.60 21.88
CA GLY A 420 -7.85 -5.18 21.97
C GLY A 420 -8.87 -4.43 21.11
N THR A 421 -8.82 -3.13 21.09
CA THR A 421 -9.72 -2.29 20.26
C THR A 421 -9.52 -2.56 18.77
N MET A 422 -8.28 -2.68 18.32
CA MET A 422 -7.95 -2.98 16.90
C MET A 422 -8.51 -4.35 16.48
N TRP A 423 -8.35 -5.38 17.32
CA TRP A 423 -8.87 -6.72 17.05
C TRP A 423 -10.40 -6.76 17.05
N LEU A 424 -11.05 -6.01 17.95
CA LEU A 424 -12.50 -5.87 17.97
C LEU A 424 -13.02 -5.26 16.65
N PHE A 425 -12.44 -4.16 16.20
CA PHE A 425 -12.83 -3.54 14.93
C PHE A 425 -12.54 -4.45 13.74
N THR A 426 -11.41 -5.17 13.73
CA THR A 426 -11.11 -6.16 12.70
C THR A 426 -12.19 -7.25 12.67
N PHE A 427 -12.56 -7.79 13.83
CA PHE A 427 -13.64 -8.77 13.94
C PHE A 427 -14.98 -8.24 13.40
N ILE A 428 -15.37 -7.02 13.79
CA ILE A 428 -16.61 -6.38 13.30
C ILE A 428 -16.60 -6.25 11.78
N ILE A 429 -15.51 -5.78 11.19
CA ILE A 429 -15.35 -5.62 9.74
C ILE A 429 -15.51 -6.95 9.01
N TYR A 430 -14.90 -8.01 9.52
CA TYR A 430 -15.01 -9.34 8.91
C TYR A 430 -16.38 -9.98 9.15
N ALA A 431 -17.03 -9.71 10.29
CA ALA A 431 -18.40 -10.13 10.55
C ALA A 431 -19.39 -9.49 9.57
N VAL A 432 -19.23 -8.18 9.30
CA VAL A 432 -20.02 -7.48 8.26
C VAL A 432 -19.79 -8.10 6.89
N GLY A 433 -18.52 -8.39 6.54
CA GLY A 433 -18.18 -9.08 5.29
C GLY A 433 -18.85 -10.46 5.20
N ALA A 434 -18.85 -11.24 6.29
CA ALA A 434 -19.50 -12.55 6.34
C ALA A 434 -21.03 -12.46 6.14
N ILE A 435 -21.68 -11.44 6.72
CA ILE A 435 -23.12 -11.19 6.53
C ILE A 435 -23.43 -10.88 5.07
N ILE A 436 -22.64 -9.98 4.43
CA ILE A 436 -22.77 -9.63 3.01
C ILE A 436 -22.62 -10.88 2.16
N MET A 437 -21.56 -11.68 2.40
CA MET A 437 -21.29 -12.94 1.70
C MET A 437 -22.46 -13.91 1.83
N ALA A 438 -22.95 -14.13 3.06
CA ALA A 438 -24.06 -15.05 3.32
C ALA A 438 -25.35 -14.62 2.60
N ALA A 439 -25.65 -13.32 2.55
CA ALA A 439 -26.80 -12.78 1.84
C ALA A 439 -26.74 -13.09 0.33
N TYR A 440 -25.54 -13.03 -0.27
CA TYR A 440 -25.36 -13.32 -1.70
C TYR A 440 -25.34 -14.82 -2.02
N LEU A 441 -24.84 -15.66 -1.12
CA LEU A 441 -24.85 -17.11 -1.28
C LEU A 441 -26.28 -17.67 -1.18
N LYS A 442 -27.11 -17.16 -0.25
CA LYS A 442 -28.52 -17.55 -0.13
C LYS A 442 -29.39 -17.18 -1.32
N LYS A 443 -29.07 -16.11 -2.04
CA LYS A 443 -29.85 -15.65 -3.20
C LYS A 443 -29.62 -16.48 -4.47
N LYS A 444 -28.66 -17.42 -4.43
CA LYS A 444 -28.28 -18.28 -5.55
C LYS A 444 -28.71 -19.74 -5.40
N ASN A 445 -29.15 -20.13 -4.21
CA ASN A 445 -29.86 -21.38 -3.93
C ASN A 445 -31.38 -21.10 -3.96
#